data_62b6953e754713d00279ed007f916906
#
_entry.id   62b6953e754713d00279ed007f916906
#
_cell.length_a   1.000
_cell.length_b   1.000
_cell.length_c   1.000
_cell.angle_alpha   90.00
_cell.angle_beta   90.00
_cell.angle_gamma   90.00
#
_symmetry.space_group_name_H-M   'P 1'
#
loop_
_entity.id
_entity.type
_entity.pdbx_description
1 polymer ?
#
loop_
_entity_poly.entity_id
_entity_poly.type
_entity_poly.pdbx_seq_one_letter_code
_entity_poly.pdbx_strand_id
1 'polypeptide(L)'
;MPKRRANGEGKIRKRKDGRWEGRYTAGYDANGKAITKNVLGKTQAEVKDKLRNAIEDSKKLDPVKAGSYTLEQWLKLWYSVYVEPQVRYSTKEFYHNAIDHHFIPKLRNVKLEKLTMLQIQQFYNDLLKSGRVQKKNQPELKEHGLSPRMVQCVHVVLNKALEHAVEEKLILADPAKKCKIPKNTRKEMKILPEALIGP
;
A
#
# COMPACT_ATOMS: atom_id res chain seq x y z
N MET A 1 40.17 24.93 -11.09
CA MET A 1 39.84 23.52 -10.90
C MET A 1 38.38 23.42 -10.46
N PRO A 2 37.53 22.53 -11.02
CA PRO A 2 36.17 22.39 -10.59
C PRO A 2 36.13 21.88 -9.12
N LYS A 3 35.43 22.59 -8.25
CA LYS A 3 35.24 22.21 -6.83
C LYS A 3 34.69 20.79 -6.74
N ARG A 4 35.35 19.90 -6.01
CA ARG A 4 34.81 18.58 -5.65
C ARG A 4 33.47 18.79 -4.91
N ARG A 5 32.42 18.12 -5.38
CA ARG A 5 31.11 18.13 -4.68
C ARG A 5 31.24 17.42 -3.34
N ALA A 6 30.43 17.88 -2.36
CA ALA A 6 30.41 17.27 -1.04
C ALA A 6 29.93 15.80 -1.12
N ASN A 7 30.42 14.96 -0.21
CA ASN A 7 29.97 13.57 -0.11
C ASN A 7 28.45 13.54 0.16
N GLY A 8 27.70 12.81 -0.68
CA GLY A 8 26.25 12.68 -0.55
C GLY A 8 25.42 13.50 -1.56
N GLU A 9 26.00 14.46 -2.29
CA GLU A 9 25.28 15.28 -3.28
C GLU A 9 24.94 14.55 -4.59
N GLY A 10 25.44 13.32 -4.80
CA GLY A 10 25.25 12.56 -6.02
C GLY A 10 26.02 13.11 -7.22
N LYS A 11 25.96 12.40 -8.35
CA LYS A 11 26.66 12.75 -9.59
C LYS A 11 25.65 12.95 -10.72
N ILE A 12 25.77 14.05 -11.46
CA ILE A 12 24.92 14.34 -12.63
C ILE A 12 25.80 14.24 -13.89
N ARG A 13 25.29 13.54 -14.92
CA ARG A 13 25.95 13.40 -16.22
C ARG A 13 24.90 13.43 -17.34
N LYS A 14 25.35 13.87 -18.54
CA LYS A 14 24.57 13.72 -19.76
C LYS A 14 24.83 12.34 -20.36
N ARG A 15 23.78 11.63 -20.72
CA ARG A 15 23.87 10.32 -21.37
C ARG A 15 24.05 10.45 -22.89
N LYS A 16 24.44 9.39 -23.53
CA LYS A 16 24.56 9.34 -25.00
C LYS A 16 23.23 9.52 -25.73
N ASP A 17 22.12 9.15 -25.07
CA ASP A 17 20.76 9.32 -25.57
C ASP A 17 20.19 10.75 -25.40
N GLY A 18 21.04 11.71 -25.02
CA GLY A 18 20.67 13.12 -24.84
C GLY A 18 20.03 13.47 -23.51
N ARG A 19 19.58 12.48 -22.73
CA ARG A 19 18.96 12.68 -21.39
C ARG A 19 20.01 12.94 -20.33
N TRP A 20 19.62 13.59 -19.25
CA TRP A 20 20.43 13.78 -18.06
C TRP A 20 20.14 12.69 -17.03
N GLU A 21 21.17 12.21 -16.36
CA GLU A 21 21.12 11.20 -15.31
C GLU A 21 21.77 11.75 -14.04
N GLY A 22 21.04 11.69 -12.94
CA GLY A 22 21.54 11.90 -11.58
C GLY A 22 21.69 10.54 -10.88
N ARG A 23 22.86 10.26 -10.30
CA ARG A 23 23.12 9.03 -9.53
C ARG A 23 23.50 9.39 -8.11
N TYR A 24 22.93 8.67 -7.14
CA TYR A 24 23.20 8.86 -5.71
C TYR A 24 23.26 7.52 -4.97
N THR A 25 23.89 7.53 -3.81
CA THR A 25 23.89 6.39 -2.89
C THR A 25 22.69 6.52 -1.97
N ALA A 26 21.76 5.56 -2.05
CA ALA A 26 20.57 5.53 -1.21
C ALA A 26 20.87 4.97 0.19
N GLY A 27 21.95 4.19 0.34
CA GLY A 27 22.41 3.57 1.59
C GLY A 27 23.40 2.47 1.31
N TYR A 28 23.60 1.60 2.30
CA TYR A 28 24.51 0.45 2.20
C TYR A 28 23.76 -0.83 2.57
N ASP A 29 24.10 -1.94 1.93
CA ASP A 29 23.56 -3.26 2.29
C ASP A 29 24.23 -3.81 3.56
N ALA A 30 23.77 -5.00 4.03
CA ALA A 30 24.33 -5.66 5.20
C ALA A 30 25.85 -6.00 5.08
N ASN A 31 26.37 -6.02 3.84
CA ASN A 31 27.77 -6.29 3.56
C ASN A 31 28.60 -5.00 3.36
N GLY A 32 28.01 -3.83 3.64
CA GLY A 32 28.67 -2.54 3.47
C GLY A 32 28.77 -2.06 2.02
N LYS A 33 28.12 -2.72 1.05
CA LYS A 33 28.12 -2.33 -0.36
C LYS A 33 27.10 -1.22 -0.59
N ALA A 34 27.51 -0.16 -1.31
CA ALA A 34 26.66 0.98 -1.60
C ALA A 34 25.49 0.62 -2.53
N ILE A 35 24.26 0.90 -2.07
CA ILE A 35 23.05 0.80 -2.85
C ILE A 35 22.88 2.10 -3.64
N THR A 36 23.12 2.05 -4.97
CA THR A 36 23.02 3.23 -5.83
C THR A 36 21.70 3.25 -6.57
N LYS A 37 21.04 4.42 -6.60
CA LYS A 37 19.83 4.68 -7.39
C LYS A 37 20.09 5.82 -8.37
N ASN A 38 19.30 5.91 -9.43
CA ASN A 38 19.40 6.96 -10.43
C ASN A 38 18.06 7.64 -10.71
N VAL A 39 18.11 8.90 -11.11
CA VAL A 39 16.99 9.69 -11.58
C VAL A 39 17.31 10.20 -12.98
N LEU A 40 16.28 10.29 -13.83
CA LEU A 40 16.41 10.74 -15.21
C LEU A 40 15.56 11.98 -15.47
N GLY A 41 16.03 12.83 -16.38
CA GLY A 41 15.27 14.00 -16.83
C GLY A 41 15.75 14.51 -18.18
N LYS A 42 14.98 15.40 -18.77
CA LYS A 42 15.29 16.03 -20.06
C LYS A 42 16.33 17.14 -19.91
N THR A 43 16.32 17.86 -18.79
CA THR A 43 17.24 18.97 -18.50
C THR A 43 18.08 18.70 -17.26
N GLN A 44 19.23 19.39 -17.17
CA GLN A 44 20.12 19.29 -16.01
C GLN A 44 19.46 19.84 -14.74
N ALA A 45 18.69 20.94 -14.84
CA ALA A 45 17.98 21.55 -13.72
C ALA A 45 16.93 20.57 -13.15
N GLU A 46 16.11 19.98 -14.01
CA GLU A 46 15.13 18.97 -13.63
C GLU A 46 15.76 17.80 -12.85
N VAL A 47 16.89 17.29 -13.36
CA VAL A 47 17.60 16.17 -12.70
C VAL A 47 18.20 16.60 -11.37
N LYS A 48 18.69 17.84 -11.24
CA LYS A 48 19.22 18.38 -10.00
C LYS A 48 18.13 18.42 -8.91
N ASP A 49 16.93 18.91 -9.25
CA ASP A 49 15.81 18.98 -8.30
C ASP A 49 15.29 17.58 -7.92
N LYS A 50 15.10 16.71 -8.92
CA LYS A 50 14.74 15.29 -8.68
C LYS A 50 15.76 14.57 -7.81
N LEU A 51 17.06 14.82 -8.04
CA LEU A 51 18.14 14.20 -7.29
C LEU A 51 18.13 14.64 -5.82
N ARG A 52 17.94 15.94 -5.57
CA ARG A 52 17.83 16.48 -4.21
C ARG A 52 16.67 15.84 -3.45
N ASN A 53 15.48 15.84 -4.05
CA ASN A 53 14.30 15.22 -3.43
C ASN A 53 14.51 13.72 -3.19
N ALA A 54 15.07 12.98 -4.17
CA ALA A 54 15.35 11.57 -4.03
C ALA A 54 16.38 11.24 -2.93
N ILE A 55 17.37 12.11 -2.71
CA ILE A 55 18.33 11.99 -1.60
C ILE A 55 17.64 12.25 -0.26
N GLU A 56 16.79 13.27 -0.16
CA GLU A 56 16.02 13.56 1.05
C GLU A 56 15.06 12.41 1.40
N ASP A 57 14.37 11.87 0.40
CA ASP A 57 13.46 10.74 0.58
C ASP A 57 14.22 9.47 0.99
N SER A 58 15.40 9.22 0.41
CA SER A 58 16.22 8.06 0.78
C SER A 58 16.71 8.09 2.23
N LYS A 59 16.87 9.28 2.83
CA LYS A 59 17.22 9.40 4.25
C LYS A 59 16.08 9.01 5.19
N LYS A 60 14.83 9.09 4.71
CA LYS A 60 13.62 8.75 5.48
C LYS A 60 13.26 7.27 5.37
N LEU A 61 13.76 6.56 4.36
CA LEU A 61 13.48 5.16 4.11
C LEU A 61 14.64 4.26 4.56
N ASP A 62 14.33 3.01 4.91
CA ASP A 62 15.36 1.98 5.07
C ASP A 62 15.86 1.56 3.68
N PRO A 63 17.12 1.83 3.31
CA PRO A 63 17.63 1.60 1.96
C PRO A 63 17.66 0.12 1.57
N VAL A 64 17.75 -0.78 2.55
CA VAL A 64 17.79 -2.23 2.33
C VAL A 64 16.38 -2.78 2.14
N LYS A 65 15.44 -2.33 2.95
CA LYS A 65 14.05 -2.83 2.99
C LYS A 65 13.13 -2.12 2.00
N ALA A 66 13.34 -0.83 1.75
CA ALA A 66 12.48 -0.04 0.86
C ALA A 66 12.54 -0.58 -0.59
N GLY A 67 11.38 -0.89 -1.14
CA GLY A 67 11.22 -1.44 -2.49
C GLY A 67 11.45 -2.95 -2.61
N SER A 68 11.79 -3.66 -1.53
CA SER A 68 11.97 -5.12 -1.53
C SER A 68 10.64 -5.88 -1.52
N TYR A 69 9.60 -5.33 -0.90
CA TYR A 69 8.32 -6.02 -0.69
C TYR A 69 7.28 -5.71 -1.76
N THR A 70 6.54 -6.76 -2.17
CA THR A 70 5.22 -6.60 -2.78
C THR A 70 4.17 -6.41 -1.69
N LEU A 71 2.98 -5.92 -2.06
CA LEU A 71 1.89 -5.78 -1.09
C LEU A 71 1.53 -7.13 -0.43
N GLU A 72 1.49 -8.23 -1.21
CA GLU A 72 1.25 -9.57 -0.66
C GLU A 72 2.29 -9.96 0.40
N GLN A 73 3.58 -9.81 0.07
CA GLN A 73 4.67 -10.17 0.99
C GLN A 73 4.60 -9.35 2.27
N TRP A 74 4.32 -8.05 2.13
CA TRP A 74 4.18 -7.19 3.31
C TRP A 74 2.96 -7.55 4.15
N LEU A 75 1.78 -7.74 3.56
CA LEU A 75 0.57 -8.08 4.29
C LEU A 75 0.70 -9.40 5.07
N LYS A 76 1.32 -10.42 4.47
CA LYS A 76 1.58 -11.71 5.14
C LYS A 76 2.56 -11.56 6.30
N LEU A 77 3.66 -10.83 6.10
CA LEU A 77 4.65 -10.55 7.14
C LEU A 77 4.02 -9.73 8.28
N TRP A 78 3.32 -8.66 7.93
CA TRP A 78 2.64 -7.79 8.89
C TRP A 78 1.61 -8.57 9.71
N TYR A 79 0.81 -9.42 9.07
CA TYR A 79 -0.17 -10.25 9.76
C TYR A 79 0.49 -11.17 10.78
N SER A 80 1.52 -11.92 10.39
CA SER A 80 2.18 -12.88 11.27
C SER A 80 2.93 -12.22 12.43
N VAL A 81 3.54 -11.06 12.22
CA VAL A 81 4.37 -10.38 13.23
C VAL A 81 3.53 -9.50 14.15
N TYR A 82 2.62 -8.68 13.58
CA TYR A 82 1.95 -7.62 14.34
C TYR A 82 0.50 -7.96 14.71
N VAL A 83 -0.20 -8.76 13.92
CA VAL A 83 -1.64 -9.01 14.13
C VAL A 83 -1.87 -10.30 14.90
N GLU A 84 -1.33 -11.40 14.41
CA GLU A 84 -1.63 -12.73 14.92
C GLU A 84 -1.36 -12.91 16.43
N PRO A 85 -0.28 -12.35 17.01
CA PRO A 85 -0.02 -12.48 18.46
C PRO A 85 -0.99 -11.68 19.33
N GLN A 86 -1.61 -10.60 18.79
CA GLN A 86 -2.30 -9.58 19.59
C GLN A 86 -3.82 -9.64 19.53
N VAL A 87 -4.40 -10.31 18.52
CA VAL A 87 -5.85 -10.25 18.29
C VAL A 87 -6.54 -11.58 18.61
N ARG A 88 -7.85 -11.49 18.94
CA ARG A 88 -8.71 -12.66 19.20
C ARG A 88 -8.92 -13.46 17.92
N TYR A 89 -9.28 -14.74 18.07
CA TYR A 89 -9.47 -15.68 16.96
C TYR A 89 -10.40 -15.15 15.84
N SER A 90 -11.58 -14.64 16.20
CA SER A 90 -12.51 -14.11 15.21
C SER A 90 -11.96 -12.93 14.40
N THR A 91 -11.11 -12.12 15.01
CA THR A 91 -10.42 -11.02 14.35
C THR A 91 -9.30 -11.55 13.44
N LYS A 92 -8.57 -12.59 13.86
CA LYS A 92 -7.57 -13.27 13.04
C LYS A 92 -8.18 -13.78 11.74
N GLU A 93 -9.29 -14.51 11.85
CA GLU A 93 -10.05 -15.01 10.70
C GLU A 93 -10.47 -13.89 9.75
N PHE A 94 -10.97 -12.78 10.29
CA PHE A 94 -11.36 -11.64 9.48
C PHE A 94 -10.18 -11.03 8.71
N TYR A 95 -9.03 -10.82 9.38
CA TYR A 95 -7.83 -10.27 8.73
C TYR A 95 -7.28 -11.21 7.67
N HIS A 96 -7.19 -12.50 8.00
CA HIS A 96 -6.75 -13.55 7.07
C HIS A 96 -7.63 -13.59 5.82
N ASN A 97 -8.96 -13.64 6.01
CA ASN A 97 -9.92 -13.62 4.91
C ASN A 97 -9.82 -12.33 4.06
N ALA A 98 -9.62 -11.17 4.69
CA ALA A 98 -9.44 -9.91 3.97
C ALA A 98 -8.17 -9.93 3.11
N ILE A 99 -7.07 -10.48 3.63
CA ILE A 99 -5.80 -10.58 2.93
C ILE A 99 -5.93 -11.55 1.74
N ASP A 100 -6.39 -12.78 1.98
CA ASP A 100 -6.35 -13.84 0.98
C ASP A 100 -7.42 -13.69 -0.11
N HIS A 101 -8.61 -13.21 0.27
CA HIS A 101 -9.74 -13.16 -0.66
C HIS A 101 -9.94 -11.78 -1.31
N HIS A 102 -9.45 -10.71 -0.71
CA HIS A 102 -9.66 -9.36 -1.26
C HIS A 102 -8.38 -8.72 -1.78
N PHE A 103 -7.30 -8.67 -0.96
CA PHE A 103 -6.07 -7.96 -1.39
C PHE A 103 -5.24 -8.78 -2.37
N ILE A 104 -4.93 -10.04 -2.05
CA ILE A 104 -4.03 -10.87 -2.87
C ILE A 104 -4.53 -11.02 -4.31
N PRO A 105 -5.81 -11.35 -4.60
CA PRO A 105 -6.26 -11.57 -5.98
C PRO A 105 -6.09 -10.34 -6.88
N LYS A 106 -6.11 -9.13 -6.31
CA LYS A 106 -6.12 -7.89 -7.08
C LYS A 106 -4.82 -7.08 -7.02
N LEU A 107 -4.10 -7.14 -5.90
CA LEU A 107 -2.97 -6.24 -5.62
C LEU A 107 -1.65 -6.96 -5.28
N ARG A 108 -1.60 -8.30 -5.34
CA ARG A 108 -0.45 -9.11 -4.90
C ARG A 108 0.90 -8.67 -5.46
N ASN A 109 0.95 -8.37 -6.75
CA ASN A 109 2.19 -8.07 -7.47
C ASN A 109 2.60 -6.60 -7.42
N VAL A 110 1.77 -5.74 -6.83
CA VAL A 110 2.08 -4.31 -6.73
C VAL A 110 3.19 -4.13 -5.71
N LYS A 111 4.28 -3.49 -6.09
CA LYS A 111 5.33 -3.11 -5.15
C LYS A 111 4.79 -2.10 -4.15
N LEU A 112 5.09 -2.30 -2.87
CA LEU A 112 4.59 -1.48 -1.77
C LEU A 112 4.89 0.02 -2.00
N GLU A 113 6.11 0.35 -2.45
CA GLU A 113 6.54 1.71 -2.76
C GLU A 113 5.82 2.35 -3.97
N LYS A 114 5.21 1.54 -4.84
CA LYS A 114 4.50 1.98 -6.05
C LYS A 114 2.98 1.97 -5.91
N LEU A 115 2.49 1.60 -4.73
CA LEU A 115 1.07 1.60 -4.44
C LEU A 115 0.53 3.03 -4.41
N THR A 116 -0.44 3.33 -5.26
CA THR A 116 -1.02 4.67 -5.39
C THR A 116 -2.42 4.76 -4.81
N MET A 117 -2.82 5.95 -4.38
CA MET A 117 -4.19 6.24 -3.94
C MET A 117 -5.23 5.85 -5.01
N LEU A 118 -4.92 6.09 -6.30
CA LEU A 118 -5.83 5.75 -7.40
C LEU A 118 -6.09 4.25 -7.49
N GLN A 119 -5.04 3.42 -7.38
CA GLN A 119 -5.18 1.95 -7.39
C GLN A 119 -6.02 1.45 -6.21
N ILE A 120 -5.82 2.02 -5.02
CA ILE A 120 -6.59 1.67 -3.83
C ILE A 120 -8.06 2.09 -4.00
N GLN A 121 -8.32 3.29 -4.54
CA GLN A 121 -9.69 3.75 -4.79
C GLN A 121 -10.41 2.87 -5.83
N GLN A 122 -9.73 2.50 -6.92
CA GLN A 122 -10.27 1.55 -7.91
C GLN A 122 -10.58 0.20 -7.25
N PHE A 123 -9.66 -0.31 -6.43
CA PHE A 123 -9.86 -1.54 -5.68
C PHE A 123 -11.13 -1.48 -4.79
N TYR A 124 -11.38 -0.39 -4.05
CA TYR A 124 -12.61 -0.27 -3.25
C TYR A 124 -13.87 -0.22 -4.13
N ASN A 125 -13.83 0.47 -5.26
CA ASN A 125 -14.95 0.49 -6.21
C ASN A 125 -15.22 -0.90 -6.78
N ASP A 126 -14.18 -1.67 -7.05
CA ASP A 126 -14.32 -3.05 -7.52
C ASP A 126 -14.90 -3.98 -6.45
N LEU A 127 -14.53 -3.79 -5.18
CA LEU A 127 -15.11 -4.54 -4.07
C LEU A 127 -16.61 -4.29 -3.93
N LEU A 128 -17.06 -3.05 -4.14
CA LEU A 128 -18.48 -2.70 -4.14
C LEU A 128 -19.27 -3.37 -5.28
N LYS A 129 -18.62 -3.60 -6.43
CA LYS A 129 -19.28 -4.20 -7.62
C LYS A 129 -19.24 -5.72 -7.59
N SER A 130 -18.11 -6.32 -7.23
CA SER A 130 -17.84 -7.76 -7.41
C SER A 130 -16.92 -8.35 -6.34
N GLY A 131 -16.96 -7.81 -5.11
CA GLY A 131 -16.06 -8.23 -4.04
C GLY A 131 -16.49 -9.47 -3.26
N ARG A 132 -17.71 -9.96 -3.43
CA ARG A 132 -18.19 -11.18 -2.74
C ARG A 132 -17.51 -12.42 -3.29
N VAL A 133 -17.07 -13.29 -2.39
CA VAL A 133 -16.48 -14.58 -2.73
C VAL A 133 -17.58 -15.64 -2.71
N GLN A 134 -17.80 -16.29 -3.85
CA GLN A 134 -18.72 -17.41 -3.98
C GLN A 134 -18.12 -18.65 -3.31
N LYS A 135 -18.83 -19.24 -2.34
CA LYS A 135 -18.43 -20.51 -1.74
C LYS A 135 -18.94 -21.68 -2.61
N LYS A 136 -18.12 -22.71 -2.80
CA LYS A 136 -18.41 -23.84 -3.70
C LYS A 136 -19.75 -24.57 -3.42
N ASN A 137 -20.23 -24.55 -2.18
CA ASN A 137 -21.42 -25.31 -1.73
C ASN A 137 -22.61 -24.39 -1.39
N GLN A 138 -22.64 -23.17 -1.89
CA GLN A 138 -23.75 -22.24 -1.67
C GLN A 138 -24.43 -21.90 -2.99
N PRO A 139 -25.76 -21.60 -2.96
CA PRO A 139 -26.47 -21.16 -4.15
C PRO A 139 -25.84 -19.90 -4.72
N GLU A 140 -26.03 -19.68 -6.02
CA GLU A 140 -25.49 -18.53 -6.73
C GLU A 140 -25.89 -17.21 -6.05
N LEU A 141 -24.93 -16.32 -5.89
CA LEU A 141 -25.14 -15.04 -5.21
C LEU A 141 -25.99 -14.11 -6.08
N LYS A 142 -27.07 -13.60 -5.54
CA LYS A 142 -27.91 -12.56 -6.18
C LYS A 142 -27.17 -11.22 -6.30
N GLU A 143 -26.27 -10.94 -5.37
CA GLU A 143 -25.45 -9.73 -5.33
C GLU A 143 -23.98 -10.10 -5.22
N HIS A 144 -23.17 -9.59 -6.12
CA HIS A 144 -21.72 -9.89 -6.19
C HIS A 144 -20.85 -8.86 -5.47
N GLY A 145 -21.40 -7.71 -5.09
CA GLY A 145 -20.69 -6.64 -4.39
C GLY A 145 -20.62 -6.83 -2.88
N LEU A 146 -19.57 -6.29 -2.26
CA LEU A 146 -19.50 -6.16 -0.81
C LEU A 146 -20.37 -5.00 -0.33
N SER A 147 -20.91 -5.13 0.89
CA SER A 147 -21.59 -4.00 1.53
C SER A 147 -20.60 -2.85 1.82
N PRO A 148 -21.09 -1.59 1.85
CA PRO A 148 -20.25 -0.45 2.25
C PRO A 148 -19.52 -0.67 3.58
N ARG A 149 -20.20 -1.29 4.56
CA ARG A 149 -19.61 -1.63 5.86
C ARG A 149 -18.42 -2.58 5.73
N MET A 150 -18.53 -3.61 4.88
CA MET A 150 -17.44 -4.56 4.68
C MET A 150 -16.24 -3.90 4.00
N VAL A 151 -16.48 -3.01 3.01
CA VAL A 151 -15.40 -2.24 2.37
C VAL A 151 -14.70 -1.33 3.40
N GLN A 152 -15.45 -0.71 4.34
CA GLN A 152 -14.86 0.04 5.46
C GLN A 152 -13.96 -0.84 6.32
N CYS A 153 -14.39 -2.06 6.64
CA CYS A 153 -13.57 -3.00 7.42
C CYS A 153 -12.30 -3.42 6.67
N VAL A 154 -12.40 -3.70 5.37
CA VAL A 154 -11.24 -3.99 4.51
C VAL A 154 -10.28 -2.80 4.46
N HIS A 155 -10.80 -1.57 4.33
CA HIS A 155 -9.98 -0.36 4.39
C HIS A 155 -9.20 -0.25 5.71
N VAL A 156 -9.83 -0.52 6.86
CA VAL A 156 -9.16 -0.48 8.18
C VAL A 156 -7.97 -1.44 8.24
N VAL A 157 -8.10 -2.64 7.67
CA VAL A 157 -7.01 -3.62 7.60
C VAL A 157 -5.85 -3.07 6.77
N LEU A 158 -6.13 -2.55 5.57
CA LEU A 158 -5.10 -2.00 4.68
C LEU A 158 -4.40 -0.80 5.32
N ASN A 159 -5.18 0.14 5.87
CA ASN A 159 -4.65 1.35 6.50
C ASN A 159 -3.69 1.00 7.64
N LYS A 160 -4.06 0.09 8.55
CA LYS A 160 -3.17 -0.37 9.63
C LYS A 160 -1.88 -1.00 9.12
N ALA A 161 -1.97 -1.84 8.09
CA ALA A 161 -0.78 -2.45 7.49
C ALA A 161 0.14 -1.42 6.84
N LEU A 162 -0.43 -0.38 6.20
CA LEU A 162 0.34 0.69 5.57
C LEU A 162 0.91 1.69 6.59
N GLU A 163 0.19 1.96 7.70
CA GLU A 163 0.71 2.74 8.82
C GLU A 163 1.98 2.09 9.40
N HIS A 164 1.96 0.79 9.70
CA HIS A 164 3.16 0.07 10.12
C HIS A 164 4.26 0.05 9.04
N ALA A 165 3.90 0.03 7.75
CA ALA A 165 4.90 0.13 6.69
C ALA A 165 5.61 1.51 6.66
N VAL A 166 4.91 2.58 7.05
CA VAL A 166 5.51 3.91 7.24
C VAL A 166 6.43 3.93 8.47
N GLU A 167 5.99 3.35 9.60
CA GLU A 167 6.78 3.24 10.83
C GLU A 167 8.07 2.43 10.60
N GLU A 168 7.98 1.32 9.84
CA GLU A 168 9.12 0.50 9.42
C GLU A 168 9.98 1.13 8.31
N LYS A 169 9.65 2.36 7.90
CA LYS A 169 10.36 3.11 6.84
C LYS A 169 10.43 2.40 5.48
N LEU A 170 9.43 1.58 5.18
CA LEU A 170 9.29 0.89 3.88
C LEU A 170 8.69 1.81 2.82
N ILE A 171 7.80 2.71 3.22
CA ILE A 171 7.15 3.73 2.40
C ILE A 171 7.17 5.09 3.09
N LEU A 172 7.13 6.17 2.32
CA LEU A 172 7.19 7.54 2.83
C LEU A 172 5.89 8.01 3.48
N ALA A 173 4.77 7.56 2.96
CA ALA A 173 3.44 7.94 3.41
C ALA A 173 2.43 6.84 3.07
N ASP A 174 1.35 6.77 3.85
CA ASP A 174 0.24 5.86 3.59
C ASP A 174 -0.66 6.40 2.46
N PRO A 175 -0.74 5.68 1.31
CA PRO A 175 -1.59 6.09 0.20
C PRO A 175 -3.08 5.83 0.44
N ALA A 176 -3.47 5.00 1.41
CA ALA A 176 -4.87 4.71 1.73
C ALA A 176 -5.54 5.82 2.54
N LYS A 177 -4.78 6.60 3.31
CA LYS A 177 -5.29 7.59 4.26
C LYS A 177 -6.22 8.64 3.64
N LYS A 178 -6.03 8.99 2.37
CA LYS A 178 -6.84 9.99 1.64
C LYS A 178 -7.90 9.38 0.73
N CYS A 179 -8.07 8.06 0.72
CA CYS A 179 -9.08 7.40 -0.10
C CYS A 179 -10.49 7.72 0.40
N LYS A 180 -11.42 7.84 -0.55
CA LYS A 180 -12.85 8.01 -0.22
C LYS A 180 -13.47 6.65 0.08
N ILE A 181 -13.91 6.48 1.32
CA ILE A 181 -14.55 5.26 1.79
C ILE A 181 -16.07 5.39 1.62
N PRO A 182 -16.77 4.34 1.14
CA PRO A 182 -18.22 4.39 0.98
C PRO A 182 -18.92 4.62 2.32
N LYS A 183 -19.92 5.51 2.34
CA LYS A 183 -20.73 5.78 3.51
C LYS A 183 -21.69 4.61 3.75
N ASN A 184 -21.83 4.20 5.01
CA ASN A 184 -22.84 3.24 5.39
C ASN A 184 -24.16 3.97 5.63
N THR A 185 -25.14 3.77 4.75
CA THR A 185 -26.51 4.27 4.99
C THR A 185 -27.18 3.36 5.99
N ARG A 186 -27.51 3.88 7.17
CA ARG A 186 -28.34 3.15 8.14
C ARG A 186 -29.71 2.89 7.52
N LYS A 187 -30.10 1.63 7.39
CA LYS A 187 -31.49 1.28 7.11
C LYS A 187 -32.26 1.42 8.42
N GLU A 188 -33.41 2.10 8.37
CA GLU A 188 -34.33 2.11 9.51
C GLU A 188 -34.70 0.67 9.84
N MET A 189 -34.67 0.33 11.13
CA MET A 189 -35.18 -0.97 11.58
C MET A 189 -36.68 -0.98 11.39
N LYS A 190 -37.16 -1.95 10.62
CA LYS A 190 -38.61 -2.22 10.58
C LYS A 190 -38.98 -2.85 11.92
N ILE A 191 -39.69 -2.10 12.75
CA ILE A 191 -40.30 -2.63 13.96
C ILE A 191 -41.44 -3.55 13.51
N LEU A 192 -41.39 -4.80 13.95
CA LEU A 192 -42.52 -5.73 13.73
C LEU A 192 -43.74 -5.17 14.45
N PRO A 193 -44.92 -5.03 13.78
CA PRO A 193 -46.13 -4.62 14.44
C PRO A 193 -46.51 -5.64 15.53
N GLU A 194 -47.00 -5.14 16.68
CA GLU A 194 -47.40 -5.97 17.85
C GLU A 194 -48.33 -7.13 17.48
N ALA A 195 -49.13 -6.98 16.42
CA ALA A 195 -50.06 -8.01 15.93
C ALA A 195 -49.37 -9.31 15.45
N LEU A 196 -48.05 -9.33 15.28
CA LEU A 196 -47.25 -10.51 14.91
C LEU A 196 -46.49 -11.14 16.09
N ILE A 197 -46.58 -10.57 17.28
CA ILE A 197 -46.08 -11.14 18.52
C ILE A 197 -47.26 -11.90 19.14
N GLY A 198 -47.47 -13.15 18.70
CA GLY A 198 -48.48 -14.02 19.25
C GLY A 198 -48.28 -14.27 20.75
N PRO A 199 -49.32 -14.66 21.50
CA PRO A 199 -49.26 -14.95 22.90
C PRO A 199 -48.30 -16.10 23.23
#